data_505d10aab189eddd63d91fed4b53e5e2
#
_entry.id   505d10aab189eddd63d91fed4b53e5e2
#
_cell.length_a   1.000
_cell.length_b   1.000
_cell.length_c   1.000
_cell.angle_alpha   90.00
_cell.angle_beta   90.00
_cell.angle_gamma   90.00
#
_symmetry.space_group_name_H-M   'P 1'
#
loop_
_entity.id
_entity.type
_entity.pdbx_description
1 polymer ?
#
loop_
_entity_poly.entity_id
_entity_poly.type
_entity_poly.pdbx_seq_one_letter_code
_entity_poly.pdbx_strand_id
1 'polypeptide(L)'
;VLPTVEKMLRSMPIEEMCSYAPIGGIPGFNEAVQISLFGHVSERFHVESVPTPGGCGALRHAIWNFLDNGDSMLTTDWIWGPYRNICEEHGRFLKDFPMFNDQDGFNVEGMEDGLRELLEKQKQVLLLLNTPANNPTGYSMTKEEMDKVVDVLKKLAAEYPDRRLTFCLDVSYIDFDGTFEETRSIFDSIHDMPENMMTLVVFSMSKSYTMCGMRCGAIVCLAETKEAADLFK
;
A
#
# COMPACT_ATOMS: atom_id res chain seq x y z
N VAL A 1 4.33 -5.31 -23.82
CA VAL A 1 3.12 -4.47 -23.61
C VAL A 1 1.90 -5.32 -23.88
N LEU A 2 0.87 -5.24 -23.05
CA LEU A 2 -0.40 -5.93 -23.29
C LEU A 2 -1.04 -5.38 -24.57
N PRO A 3 -1.53 -6.24 -25.49
CA PRO A 3 -2.11 -5.79 -26.76
C PRO A 3 -3.28 -4.79 -26.60
N THR A 4 -4.08 -4.97 -25.55
CA THR A 4 -5.19 -4.07 -25.21
C THR A 4 -4.68 -2.68 -24.81
N VAL A 5 -3.63 -2.60 -24.01
CA VAL A 5 -2.99 -1.34 -23.59
C VAL A 5 -2.37 -0.64 -24.80
N GLU A 6 -1.64 -1.37 -25.64
CA GLU A 6 -1.06 -0.81 -26.86
C GLU A 6 -2.13 -0.23 -27.79
N LYS A 7 -3.21 -0.98 -28.02
CA LYS A 7 -4.33 -0.53 -28.83
C LYS A 7 -4.94 0.78 -28.29
N MET A 8 -5.18 0.84 -26.98
CA MET A 8 -5.73 2.05 -26.35
C MET A 8 -4.80 3.25 -26.50
N LEU A 9 -3.52 3.09 -26.20
CA LEU A 9 -2.53 4.17 -26.32
C LEU A 9 -2.45 4.71 -27.76
N ARG A 10 -2.50 3.82 -28.78
CA ARG A 10 -2.44 4.24 -30.17
C ARG A 10 -3.73 4.91 -30.66
N SER A 11 -4.86 4.69 -30.00
CA SER A 11 -6.15 5.29 -30.35
C SER A 11 -6.46 6.56 -29.56
N MET A 12 -5.70 6.88 -28.54
CA MET A 12 -5.92 8.06 -27.71
C MET A 12 -5.56 9.34 -28.48
N PRO A 13 -6.43 10.35 -28.50
CA PRO A 13 -6.13 11.64 -29.11
C PRO A 13 -4.90 12.28 -28.45
N ILE A 14 -4.03 12.85 -29.27
CA ILE A 14 -2.78 13.47 -28.76
C ILE A 14 -3.08 14.65 -27.83
N GLU A 15 -4.16 15.36 -28.06
CA GLU A 15 -4.62 16.48 -27.24
C GLU A 15 -4.94 16.00 -25.81
N GLU A 16 -5.58 14.84 -25.65
CA GLU A 16 -5.85 14.24 -24.34
C GLU A 16 -4.57 13.82 -23.63
N MET A 17 -3.64 13.20 -24.37
CA MET A 17 -2.35 12.75 -23.82
C MET A 17 -1.47 13.92 -23.33
N CYS A 18 -1.58 15.09 -23.97
CA CYS A 18 -0.76 16.27 -23.68
C CYS A 18 -1.46 17.28 -22.76
N SER A 19 -2.72 17.07 -22.41
CA SER A 19 -3.46 17.97 -21.54
C SER A 19 -3.14 17.76 -20.06
N TYR A 20 -3.31 18.81 -19.25
CA TYR A 20 -3.24 18.68 -17.80
C TYR A 20 -4.38 17.84 -17.26
N ALA A 21 -4.04 16.84 -16.44
CA ALA A 21 -5.00 16.12 -15.65
C ALA A 21 -5.26 16.85 -14.31
N PRO A 22 -6.46 16.72 -13.73
CA PRO A 22 -6.70 17.15 -12.35
C PRO A 22 -5.76 16.40 -11.39
N ILE A 23 -5.39 17.05 -10.26
CA ILE A 23 -4.49 16.44 -9.24
C ILE A 23 -5.06 15.13 -8.72
N GLY A 24 -6.37 15.07 -8.46
CA GLY A 24 -7.06 13.86 -8.01
C GLY A 24 -7.33 12.81 -9.11
N GLY A 25 -6.78 13.00 -10.31
CA GLY A 25 -7.00 12.11 -11.46
C GLY A 25 -8.12 12.57 -12.39
N ILE A 26 -8.15 11.99 -13.58
CA ILE A 26 -9.23 12.20 -14.55
C ILE A 26 -10.54 11.56 -14.05
N PRO A 27 -11.70 11.99 -14.56
CA PRO A 27 -12.98 11.35 -14.23
C PRO A 27 -12.92 9.82 -14.41
N GLY A 28 -13.43 9.06 -13.45
CA GLY A 28 -13.39 7.59 -13.46
C GLY A 28 -12.08 6.96 -12.98
N PHE A 29 -11.02 7.74 -12.68
CA PHE A 29 -9.73 7.19 -12.23
C PHE A 29 -9.87 6.36 -10.95
N ASN A 30 -10.50 6.91 -9.91
CA ASN A 30 -10.70 6.22 -8.64
C ASN A 30 -11.50 4.93 -8.81
N GLU A 31 -12.57 4.97 -9.62
CA GLU A 31 -13.41 3.81 -9.94
C GLU A 31 -12.58 2.72 -10.68
N ALA A 32 -11.79 3.11 -11.66
CA ALA A 32 -10.92 2.18 -12.40
C ALA A 32 -9.86 1.52 -11.49
N VAL A 33 -9.29 2.26 -10.54
CA VAL A 33 -8.35 1.72 -9.55
C VAL A 33 -9.05 0.70 -8.65
N GLN A 34 -10.26 1.00 -8.17
CA GLN A 34 -11.04 0.07 -7.35
C GLN A 34 -11.37 -1.23 -8.12
N ILE A 35 -11.82 -1.11 -9.36
CA ILE A 35 -12.10 -2.28 -10.21
C ILE A 35 -10.83 -3.12 -10.41
N SER A 36 -9.67 -2.50 -10.59
CA SER A 36 -8.40 -3.22 -10.70
C SER A 36 -8.00 -3.93 -9.41
N LEU A 37 -8.23 -3.30 -8.26
CA LEU A 37 -7.88 -3.86 -6.95
C LEU A 37 -8.88 -4.91 -6.46
N PHE A 38 -10.18 -4.68 -6.66
CA PHE A 38 -11.23 -5.48 -6.02
C PHE A 38 -12.15 -6.21 -7.03
N GLY A 39 -12.04 -5.93 -8.33
CA GLY A 39 -12.95 -6.43 -9.36
C GLY A 39 -14.26 -5.65 -9.47
N HIS A 40 -14.55 -4.77 -8.52
CA HIS A 40 -15.76 -3.94 -8.43
C HIS A 40 -15.47 -2.65 -7.69
N VAL A 41 -16.38 -1.71 -7.71
CA VAL A 41 -16.36 -0.56 -6.80
C VAL A 41 -16.72 -1.05 -5.40
N SER A 42 -15.89 -0.74 -4.41
CA SER A 42 -16.07 -1.24 -3.06
C SER A 42 -17.32 -0.66 -2.42
N GLU A 43 -18.16 -1.53 -1.85
CA GLU A 43 -19.27 -1.14 -0.98
C GLU A 43 -18.86 -1.14 0.51
N ARG A 44 -17.70 -1.70 0.82
CA ARG A 44 -17.18 -1.89 2.17
C ARG A 44 -16.34 -0.73 2.64
N PHE A 45 -15.48 -0.19 1.78
CA PHE A 45 -14.60 0.93 2.09
C PHE A 45 -15.05 2.20 1.40
N HIS A 46 -14.82 3.33 2.06
CA HIS A 46 -14.74 4.62 1.38
C HIS A 46 -13.34 4.73 0.77
N VAL A 47 -13.25 4.49 -0.54
CA VAL A 47 -11.96 4.43 -1.24
C VAL A 47 -11.68 5.76 -1.94
N GLU A 48 -10.52 6.35 -1.63
CA GLU A 48 -9.98 7.47 -2.40
C GLU A 48 -8.61 7.07 -2.96
N SER A 49 -8.35 7.49 -4.19
CA SER A 49 -7.09 7.24 -4.86
C SER A 49 -6.56 8.49 -5.52
N VAL A 50 -5.27 8.74 -5.35
CA VAL A 50 -4.56 9.85 -5.98
C VAL A 50 -3.53 9.28 -6.94
N PRO A 51 -3.55 9.71 -8.23
CA PRO A 51 -2.58 9.24 -9.21
C PRO A 51 -1.17 9.66 -8.84
N THR A 52 -0.22 8.75 -9.07
CA THR A 52 1.19 8.97 -8.75
C THR A 52 2.10 8.51 -9.89
N PRO A 53 3.35 8.99 -9.96
CA PRO A 53 4.34 8.51 -10.93
C PRO A 53 4.77 7.06 -10.63
N GLY A 54 3.86 6.09 -10.86
CA GLY A 54 4.03 4.68 -10.53
C GLY A 54 4.01 4.40 -9.02
N GLY A 55 4.25 3.15 -8.63
CA GLY A 55 4.30 2.75 -7.22
C GLY A 55 5.35 3.52 -6.40
N CYS A 56 6.49 3.90 -7.00
CA CYS A 56 7.49 4.74 -6.32
C CYS A 56 6.92 6.09 -5.86
N GLY A 57 6.08 6.73 -6.68
CA GLY A 57 5.39 7.96 -6.30
C GLY A 57 4.46 7.74 -5.13
N ALA A 58 3.68 6.64 -5.14
CA ALA A 58 2.79 6.27 -4.04
C ALA A 58 3.55 6.03 -2.73
N LEU A 59 4.67 5.31 -2.79
CA LEU A 59 5.55 5.08 -1.64
C LEU A 59 6.12 6.38 -1.07
N ARG A 60 6.57 7.30 -1.94
CA ARG A 60 7.04 8.62 -1.52
C ARG A 60 5.97 9.41 -0.79
N HIS A 61 4.74 9.41 -1.29
CA HIS A 61 3.62 10.06 -0.63
C HIS A 61 3.27 9.39 0.70
N ALA A 62 3.28 8.05 0.79
CA ALA A 62 3.06 7.34 2.03
C ALA A 62 4.12 7.72 3.09
N ILE A 63 5.40 7.64 2.74
CA ILE A 63 6.50 7.94 3.66
C ILE A 63 6.53 9.42 4.07
N TRP A 64 6.32 10.33 3.10
CA TRP A 64 6.36 11.76 3.36
C TRP A 64 5.23 12.26 4.27
N ASN A 65 4.01 11.79 4.03
CA ASN A 65 2.83 12.32 4.71
C ASN A 65 2.51 11.61 6.04
N PHE A 66 2.97 10.36 6.21
CA PHE A 66 2.60 9.52 7.35
C PHE A 66 3.77 9.19 8.28
N LEU A 67 4.91 9.86 8.12
CA LEU A 67 6.04 9.84 9.05
C LEU A 67 6.58 11.26 9.24
N ASP A 68 6.94 11.60 10.46
CA ASP A 68 7.67 12.83 10.75
C ASP A 68 9.14 12.71 10.33
N ASN A 69 9.81 13.85 10.16
CA ASN A 69 11.25 13.85 9.86
C ASN A 69 12.03 13.24 11.03
N GLY A 70 12.87 12.28 10.75
CA GLY A 70 13.62 11.51 11.75
C GLY A 70 12.94 10.21 12.20
N ASP A 71 11.66 9.99 11.85
CA ASP A 71 10.96 8.76 12.14
C ASP A 71 11.42 7.59 11.25
N SER A 72 11.17 6.38 11.71
CA SER A 72 11.45 5.14 11.00
C SER A 72 10.17 4.49 10.50
N MET A 73 10.20 4.02 9.25
CA MET A 73 9.22 3.07 8.71
C MET A 73 9.62 1.65 9.13
N LEU A 74 8.65 0.81 9.48
CA LEU A 74 8.87 -0.62 9.71
C LEU A 74 8.53 -1.44 8.47
N THR A 75 9.36 -2.40 8.12
CA THR A 75 9.11 -3.38 7.07
C THR A 75 9.89 -4.67 7.35
N THR A 76 9.78 -5.68 6.48
CA THR A 76 10.55 -6.92 6.58
C THR A 76 12.02 -6.72 6.22
N ASP A 77 12.91 -7.66 6.56
CA ASP A 77 14.32 -7.66 6.15
C ASP A 77 14.51 -8.04 4.65
N TRP A 78 13.59 -8.80 4.08
CA TRP A 78 13.54 -9.08 2.63
C TRP A 78 12.72 -8.01 1.92
N ILE A 79 13.42 -7.00 1.37
CA ILE A 79 12.80 -5.80 0.79
C ILE A 79 13.21 -5.55 -0.66
N TRP A 80 12.37 -4.81 -1.35
CA TRP A 80 12.80 -4.09 -2.54
C TRP A 80 13.73 -2.94 -2.11
N GLY A 81 15.04 -3.05 -2.48
CA GLY A 81 16.10 -2.15 -1.99
C GLY A 81 15.78 -0.65 -2.01
N PRO A 82 15.10 -0.11 -3.04
CA PRO A 82 14.76 1.31 -3.08
C PRO A 82 13.85 1.83 -1.95
N TYR A 83 13.19 0.99 -1.15
CA TYR A 83 12.45 1.48 0.04
C TYR A 83 13.37 2.29 0.98
N ARG A 84 14.59 1.81 1.21
CA ARG A 84 15.58 2.50 2.04
C ARG A 84 15.92 3.88 1.47
N ASN A 85 16.22 3.94 0.17
CA ASN A 85 16.58 5.19 -0.49
C ASN A 85 15.42 6.21 -0.45
N ILE A 86 14.15 5.75 -0.61
CA ILE A 86 12.98 6.64 -0.54
C ILE A 86 12.82 7.21 0.89
N CYS A 87 13.05 6.43 1.95
CA CYS A 87 13.07 6.94 3.31
C CYS A 87 14.15 8.00 3.50
N GLU A 88 15.38 7.68 3.11
CA GLU A 88 16.55 8.55 3.31
C GLU A 88 16.44 9.87 2.55
N GLU A 89 15.92 9.86 1.30
CA GLU A 89 15.66 11.08 0.53
C GLU A 89 14.75 12.06 1.26
N HIS A 90 13.88 11.55 2.12
CA HIS A 90 12.91 12.36 2.86
C HIS A 90 13.30 12.59 4.33
N GLY A 91 14.53 12.22 4.73
CA GLY A 91 14.99 12.35 6.11
C GLY A 91 14.26 11.42 7.08
N ARG A 92 13.77 10.29 6.58
CA ARG A 92 13.19 9.19 7.37
C ARG A 92 14.13 8.00 7.31
N PHE A 93 13.90 7.03 8.17
CA PHE A 93 14.73 5.84 8.26
C PHE A 93 13.88 4.58 7.98
N LEU A 94 14.57 3.48 7.73
CA LEU A 94 13.95 2.16 7.60
C LEU A 94 14.47 1.27 8.71
N LYS A 95 13.54 0.72 9.49
CA LYS A 95 13.77 -0.36 10.44
C LYS A 95 13.17 -1.63 9.86
N ASP A 96 13.87 -2.74 10.00
CA ASP A 96 13.41 -4.04 9.54
C ASP A 96 13.27 -5.05 10.68
N PHE A 97 12.50 -6.12 10.41
CA PHE A 97 12.35 -7.29 11.24
C PHE A 97 12.47 -8.55 10.35
N PRO A 98 12.90 -9.70 10.90
CA PRO A 98 12.96 -10.95 10.15
C PRO A 98 11.59 -11.32 9.57
N MET A 99 11.49 -11.45 8.25
CA MET A 99 10.25 -11.72 7.54
C MET A 99 9.62 -13.06 7.92
N PHE A 100 10.47 -14.07 8.12
CA PHE A 100 10.05 -15.43 8.40
C PHE A 100 10.31 -15.82 9.85
N ASN A 101 9.38 -16.57 10.43
CA ASN A 101 9.53 -17.26 11.71
C ASN A 101 10.24 -18.61 11.53
N ASP A 102 10.48 -19.33 12.62
CA ASP A 102 11.17 -20.64 12.61
C ASP A 102 10.39 -21.76 11.88
N GLN A 103 9.17 -21.49 11.40
CA GLN A 103 8.32 -22.41 10.66
C GLN A 103 8.12 -21.98 9.20
N ASP A 104 8.96 -21.09 8.69
CA ASP A 104 8.90 -20.52 7.35
C ASP A 104 7.61 -19.75 7.03
N GLY A 105 6.78 -19.41 8.03
CA GLY A 105 5.63 -18.52 7.91
C GLY A 105 5.99 -17.06 8.21
N PHE A 106 5.03 -16.14 7.97
CA PHE A 106 5.24 -14.73 8.27
C PHE A 106 5.44 -14.48 9.78
N ASN A 107 6.44 -13.70 10.12
CA ASN A 107 6.85 -13.44 11.51
C ASN A 107 6.02 -12.30 12.14
N VAL A 108 4.80 -12.63 12.55
CA VAL A 108 3.89 -11.67 13.20
C VAL A 108 4.45 -11.15 14.52
N GLU A 109 5.14 -12.00 15.29
CA GLU A 109 5.73 -11.62 16.59
C GLU A 109 6.84 -10.58 16.40
N GLY A 110 7.78 -10.84 15.47
CA GLY A 110 8.83 -9.86 15.16
C GLY A 110 8.29 -8.53 14.62
N MET A 111 7.19 -8.56 13.86
CA MET A 111 6.48 -7.37 13.44
C MET A 111 5.89 -6.61 14.64
N GLU A 112 5.21 -7.30 15.57
CA GLU A 112 4.63 -6.68 16.77
C GLU A 112 5.71 -6.01 17.62
N ASP A 113 6.82 -6.69 17.87
CA ASP A 113 7.95 -6.16 18.64
C ASP A 113 8.54 -4.91 17.97
N GLY A 114 8.73 -4.95 16.66
CA GLY A 114 9.22 -3.81 15.89
C GLY A 114 8.28 -2.60 15.96
N LEU A 115 6.97 -2.83 15.86
CA LEU A 115 5.96 -1.78 15.98
C LEU A 115 5.92 -1.18 17.38
N ARG A 116 5.97 -1.99 18.44
CA ARG A 116 6.00 -1.54 19.84
C ARG A 116 7.19 -0.61 20.07
N GLU A 117 8.38 -1.03 19.64
CA GLU A 117 9.58 -0.21 19.79
C GLU A 117 9.44 1.15 19.11
N LEU A 118 8.81 1.21 17.93
CA LEU A 118 8.60 2.49 17.24
C LEU A 118 7.49 3.32 17.91
N LEU A 119 6.38 2.72 18.33
CA LEU A 119 5.27 3.41 19.00
C LEU A 119 5.69 4.05 20.34
N GLU A 120 6.69 3.49 21.02
CA GLU A 120 7.28 4.08 22.22
C GLU A 120 8.08 5.36 21.93
N LYS A 121 8.67 5.47 20.73
CA LYS A 121 9.65 6.51 20.37
C LYS A 121 9.09 7.62 19.49
N GLN A 122 8.13 7.30 18.62
CA GLN A 122 7.62 8.21 17.61
C GLN A 122 6.09 8.31 17.62
N LYS A 123 5.55 9.45 17.16
CA LYS A 123 4.12 9.71 17.16
C LYS A 123 3.39 9.07 15.97
N GLN A 124 4.09 8.98 14.87
CA GLN A 124 3.58 8.37 13.63
C GLN A 124 4.41 7.13 13.33
N VAL A 125 3.75 6.01 13.06
CA VAL A 125 4.38 4.75 12.69
C VAL A 125 3.77 4.26 11.40
N LEU A 126 4.62 3.89 10.43
CA LEU A 126 4.21 3.30 9.17
C LEU A 126 4.76 1.89 9.07
N LEU A 127 3.88 0.90 8.97
CA LEU A 127 4.21 -0.47 8.60
C LEU A 127 4.00 -0.63 7.10
N LEU A 128 5.04 -1.01 6.37
CA LEU A 128 4.97 -1.35 4.95
C LEU A 128 5.15 -2.84 4.75
N LEU A 129 4.17 -3.50 4.14
CA LEU A 129 4.28 -4.91 3.72
C LEU A 129 4.11 -5.02 2.20
N ASN A 130 5.04 -5.69 1.53
CA ASN A 130 4.93 -6.03 0.12
C ASN A 130 4.36 -7.44 -0.03
N THR A 131 3.09 -7.52 -0.36
CA THR A 131 2.32 -8.76 -0.55
C THR A 131 1.10 -8.48 -1.43
N PRO A 132 0.62 -9.44 -2.27
CA PRO A 132 1.22 -10.75 -2.54
C PRO A 132 2.47 -10.67 -3.40
N ALA A 133 3.12 -11.82 -3.58
CA ALA A 133 4.33 -12.01 -4.38
C ALA A 133 5.45 -11.01 -4.04
N ASN A 134 5.87 -10.99 -2.76
CA ASN A 134 6.93 -10.11 -2.25
C ASN A 134 8.15 -10.09 -3.16
N ASN A 135 8.70 -8.93 -3.39
CA ASN A 135 9.98 -8.76 -4.05
C ASN A 135 11.08 -8.54 -3.00
N PRO A 136 12.02 -9.53 -2.79
CA PRO A 136 12.49 -10.50 -3.78
C PRO A 136 12.06 -11.96 -3.56
N THR A 137 11.31 -12.30 -2.51
CA THR A 137 11.12 -13.70 -2.09
C THR A 137 10.07 -14.44 -2.91
N GLY A 138 9.12 -13.72 -3.53
CA GLY A 138 7.93 -14.31 -4.15
C GLY A 138 6.86 -14.76 -3.13
N TYR A 139 7.09 -14.53 -1.84
CA TYR A 139 6.17 -14.93 -0.78
C TYR A 139 4.88 -14.13 -0.82
N SER A 140 3.75 -14.84 -0.71
CA SER A 140 2.43 -14.25 -0.53
C SER A 140 1.90 -14.61 0.84
N MET A 141 1.51 -13.62 1.61
CA MET A 141 0.86 -13.85 2.89
C MET A 141 -0.48 -14.53 2.68
N THR A 142 -0.79 -15.52 3.50
CA THR A 142 -2.11 -16.13 3.55
C THR A 142 -3.11 -15.19 4.20
N LYS A 143 -4.41 -15.46 3.98
CA LYS A 143 -5.47 -14.71 4.66
C LYS A 143 -5.35 -14.80 6.17
N GLU A 144 -5.06 -16.00 6.69
CA GLU A 144 -4.89 -16.25 8.13
C GLU A 144 -3.69 -15.48 8.74
N GLU A 145 -2.63 -15.29 7.98
CA GLU A 145 -1.50 -14.44 8.41
C GLU A 145 -1.89 -12.97 8.40
N MET A 146 -2.62 -12.53 7.37
CA MET A 146 -3.12 -11.16 7.30
C MET A 146 -4.12 -10.87 8.42
N ASP A 147 -5.00 -11.81 8.77
CA ASP A 147 -5.92 -11.69 9.92
C ASP A 147 -5.12 -11.43 11.21
N LYS A 148 -4.06 -12.21 11.46
CA LYS A 148 -3.19 -12.01 12.64
C LYS A 148 -2.47 -10.64 12.62
N VAL A 149 -2.00 -10.21 11.46
CA VAL A 149 -1.39 -8.88 11.31
C VAL A 149 -2.38 -7.79 11.68
N VAL A 150 -3.59 -7.85 11.14
CA VAL A 150 -4.64 -6.86 11.42
C VAL A 150 -5.06 -6.88 12.89
N ASP A 151 -5.16 -8.05 13.51
CA ASP A 151 -5.46 -8.18 14.95
C ASP A 151 -4.38 -7.51 15.83
N VAL A 152 -3.10 -7.71 15.50
CA VAL A 152 -1.97 -7.03 16.17
C VAL A 152 -2.06 -5.52 15.98
N LEU A 153 -2.33 -5.05 14.76
CA LEU A 153 -2.45 -3.63 14.49
C LEU A 153 -3.58 -2.97 15.29
N LYS A 154 -4.76 -3.60 15.34
CA LYS A 154 -5.90 -3.13 16.16
C LYS A 154 -5.57 -3.09 17.64
N LYS A 155 -4.92 -4.14 18.17
CA LYS A 155 -4.45 -4.22 19.55
C LYS A 155 -3.49 -3.07 19.87
N LEU A 156 -2.47 -2.84 19.02
CA LEU A 156 -1.50 -1.77 19.22
C LEU A 156 -2.13 -0.39 19.12
N ALA A 157 -3.05 -0.18 18.19
CA ALA A 157 -3.78 1.08 18.10
C ALA A 157 -4.59 1.39 19.36
N ALA A 158 -5.20 0.38 19.98
CA ALA A 158 -5.93 0.54 21.25
C ALA A 158 -4.98 0.77 22.45
N GLU A 159 -3.81 0.13 22.47
CA GLU A 159 -2.80 0.30 23.52
C GLU A 159 -2.10 1.69 23.44
N TYR A 160 -2.00 2.27 22.24
CA TYR A 160 -1.34 3.56 21.98
C TYR A 160 -2.31 4.58 21.35
N PRO A 161 -3.38 4.99 22.04
CA PRO A 161 -4.45 5.82 21.45
C PRO A 161 -3.96 7.21 20.99
N ASP A 162 -2.87 7.71 21.55
CA ASP A 162 -2.26 9.01 21.17
C ASP A 162 -1.25 8.89 20.01
N ARG A 163 -1.08 7.72 19.45
CA ARG A 163 -0.21 7.46 18.28
C ARG A 163 -1.05 7.27 17.04
N ARG A 164 -0.44 7.52 15.88
CA ARG A 164 -1.04 7.26 14.57
C ARG A 164 -0.30 6.10 13.92
N LEU A 165 -1.05 5.07 13.54
CA LEU A 165 -0.51 3.88 12.90
C LEU A 165 -1.01 3.80 11.45
N THR A 166 -0.08 3.80 10.51
CA THR A 166 -0.39 3.65 9.08
C THR A 166 0.00 2.26 8.62
N PHE A 167 -0.96 1.51 8.13
CA PHE A 167 -0.76 0.22 7.50
C PHE A 167 -0.72 0.40 5.98
N CYS A 168 0.44 0.16 5.36
CA CYS A 168 0.66 0.35 3.94
C CYS A 168 0.94 -0.99 3.25
N LEU A 169 0.11 -1.38 2.30
CA LEU A 169 0.29 -2.57 1.47
C LEU A 169 0.85 -2.19 0.11
N ASP A 170 2.05 -2.64 -0.22
CA ASP A 170 2.57 -2.58 -1.59
C ASP A 170 2.12 -3.82 -2.36
N VAL A 171 1.11 -3.63 -3.20
CA VAL A 171 0.51 -4.69 -4.01
C VAL A 171 0.97 -4.67 -5.47
N SER A 172 2.18 -4.19 -5.71
CA SER A 172 2.72 -4.04 -7.08
C SER A 172 2.72 -5.34 -7.90
N TYR A 173 2.70 -6.48 -7.24
CA TYR A 173 2.70 -7.81 -7.85
C TYR A 173 1.40 -8.61 -7.63
N ILE A 174 0.29 -7.94 -7.32
CA ILE A 174 -0.98 -8.58 -6.94
C ILE A 174 -1.54 -9.57 -7.98
N ASP A 175 -1.16 -9.42 -9.25
CA ASP A 175 -1.60 -10.30 -10.34
C ASP A 175 -0.57 -11.38 -10.72
N PHE A 176 0.47 -11.60 -9.88
CA PHE A 176 1.57 -12.53 -10.19
C PHE A 176 1.55 -13.81 -9.36
N ASP A 177 0.58 -13.96 -8.48
CA ASP A 177 0.40 -15.16 -7.67
C ASP A 177 -1.09 -15.55 -7.63
N GLY A 178 -1.38 -16.85 -7.63
CA GLY A 178 -2.72 -17.40 -7.49
C GLY A 178 -3.76 -16.88 -8.50
N THR A 179 -5.00 -17.09 -8.14
CA THR A 179 -6.16 -16.52 -8.88
C THR A 179 -6.43 -15.08 -8.44
N PHE A 180 -7.27 -14.39 -9.19
CA PHE A 180 -7.71 -13.03 -8.84
C PHE A 180 -8.34 -12.98 -7.43
N GLU A 181 -9.19 -13.93 -7.12
CA GLU A 181 -9.90 -14.01 -5.85
C GLU A 181 -8.94 -14.30 -4.68
N GLU A 182 -8.02 -15.24 -4.85
CA GLU A 182 -7.04 -15.60 -3.82
C GLU A 182 -6.15 -14.42 -3.43
N THR A 183 -5.60 -13.71 -4.42
CA THR A 183 -4.69 -12.58 -4.15
C THR A 183 -5.40 -11.39 -3.53
N ARG A 184 -6.70 -11.20 -3.78
CA ARG A 184 -7.49 -10.10 -3.19
C ARG A 184 -8.09 -10.44 -1.84
N SER A 185 -8.10 -11.71 -1.43
CA SER A 185 -8.62 -12.14 -0.12
C SER A 185 -7.91 -11.48 1.07
N ILE A 186 -6.69 -10.97 0.89
CA ILE A 186 -5.97 -10.18 1.90
C ILE A 186 -6.73 -8.93 2.32
N PHE A 187 -7.53 -8.34 1.43
CA PHE A 187 -8.34 -7.18 1.75
C PHE A 187 -9.54 -7.52 2.65
N ASP A 188 -9.97 -8.80 2.69
CA ASP A 188 -11.06 -9.24 3.55
C ASP A 188 -10.69 -9.18 5.04
N SER A 189 -9.42 -9.23 5.36
CA SER A 189 -8.91 -9.08 6.74
C SER A 189 -8.99 -7.64 7.23
N ILE A 190 -9.01 -6.66 6.33
CA ILE A 190 -9.02 -5.23 6.66
C ILE A 190 -10.46 -4.80 6.95
N HIS A 191 -10.84 -4.68 8.20
CA HIS A 191 -12.18 -4.24 8.64
C HIS A 191 -12.13 -3.69 10.06
N ASP A 192 -13.10 -2.85 10.40
CA ASP A 192 -13.26 -2.26 11.74
C ASP A 192 -11.95 -1.66 12.26
N MET A 193 -11.27 -0.91 11.39
CA MET A 193 -9.98 -0.29 11.74
C MET A 193 -10.19 0.88 12.69
N PRO A 194 -9.40 0.98 13.78
CA PRO A 194 -9.48 2.08 14.75
C PRO A 194 -9.27 3.46 14.12
N GLU A 195 -9.87 4.50 14.71
CA GLU A 195 -9.80 5.89 14.18
C GLU A 195 -8.38 6.47 14.12
N ASN A 196 -7.45 5.98 14.95
CA ASN A 196 -6.05 6.37 14.92
C ASN A 196 -5.21 5.55 13.93
N MET A 197 -5.87 4.76 13.08
CA MET A 197 -5.24 4.01 12.00
C MET A 197 -5.65 4.52 10.62
N MET A 198 -4.70 4.38 9.68
CA MET A 198 -4.93 4.62 8.25
C MET A 198 -4.45 3.40 7.48
N THR A 199 -5.26 2.90 6.55
CA THR A 199 -4.84 1.84 5.62
C THR A 199 -4.61 2.41 4.24
N LEU A 200 -3.40 2.18 3.74
CA LEU A 200 -2.95 2.62 2.42
C LEU A 200 -2.62 1.43 1.52
N VAL A 201 -2.86 1.58 0.23
CA VAL A 201 -2.43 0.62 -0.79
C VAL A 201 -1.59 1.36 -1.84
N VAL A 202 -0.42 0.82 -2.12
CA VAL A 202 0.43 1.25 -3.22
C VAL A 202 0.05 0.46 -4.46
N PHE A 203 -0.68 1.09 -5.36
CA PHE A 203 -1.09 0.53 -6.64
C PHE A 203 -0.10 0.91 -7.74
N SER A 204 0.26 -0.04 -8.59
CA SER A 204 1.20 0.21 -9.69
C SER A 204 0.79 -0.52 -10.96
N MET A 205 0.72 0.19 -12.06
CA MET A 205 0.52 -0.41 -13.39
C MET A 205 1.82 -0.91 -14.02
N SER A 206 2.95 -0.74 -13.35
CA SER A 206 4.28 -1.07 -13.89
C SER A 206 4.45 -2.56 -14.22
N LYS A 207 3.86 -3.43 -13.40
CA LYS A 207 4.02 -4.90 -13.51
C LYS A 207 2.81 -5.52 -14.21
N SER A 208 1.65 -5.52 -13.58
CA SER A 208 0.43 -6.15 -14.10
C SER A 208 0.03 -5.67 -15.50
N TYR A 209 0.20 -4.38 -15.77
CA TYR A 209 -0.14 -3.78 -17.06
C TYR A 209 1.07 -3.63 -18.01
N THR A 210 2.25 -4.09 -17.61
CA THR A 210 3.51 -3.96 -18.37
C THR A 210 3.82 -2.51 -18.79
N MET A 211 3.42 -1.53 -17.95
CA MET A 211 3.54 -0.09 -18.22
C MET A 211 4.63 0.61 -17.39
N CYS A 212 5.72 -0.12 -17.12
CA CYS A 212 6.81 0.38 -16.26
C CYS A 212 7.33 1.76 -16.68
N GLY A 213 7.51 2.00 -17.98
CA GLY A 213 8.02 3.27 -18.52
C GLY A 213 7.01 4.43 -18.48
N MET A 214 5.71 4.14 -18.41
CA MET A 214 4.66 5.16 -18.39
C MET A 214 4.46 5.83 -17.04
N ARG A 215 5.05 5.27 -16.00
CA ARG A 215 4.99 5.80 -14.63
C ARG A 215 3.55 6.02 -14.14
N CYS A 216 2.70 5.01 -14.26
CA CYS A 216 1.32 5.04 -13.80
C CYS A 216 1.15 4.23 -12.51
N GLY A 217 0.52 4.83 -11.51
CA GLY A 217 0.18 4.21 -10.24
C GLY A 217 -0.73 5.11 -9.43
N ALA A 218 -1.05 4.68 -8.23
CA ALA A 218 -1.83 5.45 -7.27
C ALA A 218 -1.42 5.12 -5.84
N ILE A 219 -1.54 6.12 -4.97
CA ILE A 219 -1.70 5.89 -3.54
C ILE A 219 -3.20 5.82 -3.26
N VAL A 220 -3.62 4.77 -2.57
CA VAL A 220 -5.04 4.47 -2.33
C VAL A 220 -5.27 4.42 -0.83
N CYS A 221 -6.30 5.11 -0.35
CA CYS A 221 -6.78 5.05 1.02
C CYS A 221 -8.00 4.13 1.09
N LEU A 222 -7.99 3.20 2.04
CA LEU A 222 -9.15 2.40 2.42
C LEU A 222 -9.65 2.92 3.76
N ALA A 223 -10.70 3.74 3.75
CA ALA A 223 -11.22 4.39 4.93
C ALA A 223 -12.53 3.73 5.40
N GLU A 224 -12.75 3.69 6.71
CA GLU A 224 -13.99 3.22 7.32
C GLU A 224 -15.12 4.28 7.23
N THR A 225 -14.73 5.56 7.12
CA THR A 225 -15.69 6.67 7.02
C THR A 225 -15.41 7.54 5.80
N LYS A 226 -16.48 8.19 5.31
CA LYS A 226 -16.35 9.12 4.19
C LYS A 226 -15.51 10.34 4.57
N GLU A 227 -15.62 10.83 5.80
CA GLU A 227 -14.85 11.96 6.30
C GLU A 227 -13.36 11.70 6.26
N ALA A 228 -12.92 10.49 6.67
CA ALA A 228 -11.51 10.09 6.60
C ALA A 228 -11.03 9.98 5.15
N ALA A 229 -11.85 9.46 4.24
CA ALA A 229 -11.54 9.39 2.81
C ALA A 229 -11.45 10.79 2.18
N ASP A 230 -12.36 11.69 2.50
CA ASP A 230 -12.37 13.07 1.97
C ASP A 230 -11.14 13.88 2.45
N LEU A 231 -10.60 13.60 3.64
CA LEU A 231 -9.39 14.24 4.17
C LEU A 231 -8.10 13.73 3.50
N PHE A 232 -8.13 12.55 2.91
CA PHE A 232 -6.98 11.97 2.23
C PHE A 232 -6.66 12.66 0.89
N LYS A 233 -7.65 13.16 0.21
CA LYS A 233 -7.57 13.75 -1.14
C LYS A 233 -7.08 15.20 -1.12
#